data_7c9a5f4be2065d846e49ddc8e278aaa7
#
_entry.id   7c9a5f4be2065d846e49ddc8e278aaa7
#
_cell.length_a   1.000
_cell.length_b   1.000
_cell.length_c   1.000
_cell.angle_alpha   90.00
_cell.angle_beta   90.00
_cell.angle_gamma   90.00
#
_symmetry.space_group_name_H-M   'P 1'
#
loop_
_entity.id
_entity.type
_entity.pdbx_description
1 polymer ?
#
loop_
_entity_poly.entity_id
_entity_poly.type
_entity_poly.pdbx_seq_one_letter_code
_entity_poly.pdbx_strand_id
1 'polypeptide(L)'
;MGDMMTNSKLEVLTPQNCQMIFIDHQPQMAFGVQSMDRQVLKNNTVALAKAAKVFNIPTIITTVETESFSGNTYPELLDVFPGQDILERTSMNSWDDQKVRDALAKNGKKKVVVAGLWTEVCNNSFSQCAMLEGDYEIYMVADASGGTTKEAHDMAMQRMIQAGVIPVTWQQVMLEWQRDWARKETYTPVMDIVREHSGAYGMGVDYAYTMVHKAPSRQESEHRTLAPVPAPVR
;
A
#
# COMPACT_ATOMS: atom_id res chain seq x y z
N MET A 1 -21.17 -2.23 -33.97
CA MET A 1 -20.01 -1.60 -33.35
C MET A 1 -19.72 -2.41 -32.11
N GLY A 2 -18.78 -3.38 -32.22
CA GLY A 2 -18.45 -4.27 -31.12
C GLY A 2 -17.84 -3.47 -29.98
N ASP A 3 -18.40 -3.65 -28.80
CA ASP A 3 -17.87 -3.16 -27.54
C ASP A 3 -16.45 -3.74 -27.41
N MET A 4 -15.43 -2.91 -27.62
CA MET A 4 -14.08 -3.29 -27.23
C MET A 4 -14.10 -3.38 -25.73
N MET A 5 -14.23 -4.60 -25.19
CA MET A 5 -13.98 -4.85 -23.78
C MET A 5 -12.57 -4.33 -23.48
N THR A 6 -12.48 -3.14 -22.94
CA THR A 6 -11.24 -2.60 -22.41
C THR A 6 -10.82 -3.58 -21.31
N ASN A 7 -9.70 -4.27 -21.50
CA ASN A 7 -9.16 -5.14 -20.46
C ASN A 7 -8.68 -4.24 -19.31
N SER A 8 -9.57 -4.00 -18.35
CA SER A 8 -9.32 -3.09 -17.22
C SER A 8 -8.07 -3.44 -16.42
N LYS A 9 -7.63 -4.71 -16.47
CA LYS A 9 -6.38 -5.18 -15.85
C LYS A 9 -5.11 -4.63 -16.53
N LEU A 10 -5.20 -4.10 -17.75
CA LEU A 10 -4.09 -3.42 -18.43
C LEU A 10 -4.01 -1.93 -18.08
N GLU A 11 -5.03 -1.39 -17.42
CA GLU A 11 -4.97 -0.02 -16.91
C GLU A 11 -4.09 0.04 -15.69
N VAL A 12 -3.15 0.99 -15.66
CA VAL A 12 -2.38 1.27 -14.46
C VAL A 12 -3.24 1.88 -13.36
N LEU A 13 -2.80 1.76 -12.13
CA LEU A 13 -3.46 2.35 -10.98
C LEU A 13 -3.39 3.88 -11.04
N THR A 14 -4.51 4.51 -10.74
CA THR A 14 -4.62 5.97 -10.57
C THR A 14 -5.36 6.27 -9.27
N PRO A 15 -5.19 7.48 -8.69
CA PRO A 15 -5.97 7.87 -7.51
C PRO A 15 -7.49 7.83 -7.70
N GLN A 16 -7.97 7.90 -8.94
CA GLN A 16 -9.39 7.93 -9.27
C GLN A 16 -9.99 6.53 -9.49
N ASN A 17 -9.18 5.52 -9.85
CA ASN A 17 -9.71 4.21 -10.24
C ASN A 17 -9.57 3.12 -9.19
N CYS A 18 -8.90 3.38 -8.05
CA CYS A 18 -8.64 2.37 -7.03
C CYS A 18 -9.00 2.82 -5.61
N GLN A 19 -9.04 1.84 -4.73
CA GLN A 19 -9.14 1.96 -3.27
C GLN A 19 -8.12 1.03 -2.62
N MET A 20 -7.83 1.23 -1.33
CA MET A 20 -6.82 0.49 -0.58
C MET A 20 -7.44 -0.23 0.61
N ILE A 21 -6.98 -1.45 0.88
CA ILE A 21 -7.26 -2.16 2.14
C ILE A 21 -5.97 -2.68 2.77
N PHE A 22 -5.77 -2.32 4.04
CA PHE A 22 -4.74 -2.91 4.91
C PHE A 22 -5.40 -3.97 5.78
N ILE A 23 -4.98 -5.22 5.60
CA ILE A 23 -5.56 -6.37 6.28
C ILE A 23 -4.61 -6.82 7.40
N ASP A 24 -5.06 -6.64 8.64
CA ASP A 24 -4.47 -7.25 9.84
C ASP A 24 -2.96 -6.99 10.05
N HIS A 25 -2.51 -5.76 9.77
CA HIS A 25 -1.16 -5.35 10.10
C HIS A 25 -1.04 -5.12 11.62
N GLN A 26 -1.06 -6.23 12.37
CA GLN A 26 -1.01 -6.29 13.82
C GLN A 26 0.37 -6.79 14.27
N PRO A 27 1.04 -6.18 15.27
CA PRO A 27 2.42 -6.53 15.64
C PRO A 27 2.61 -8.01 15.98
N GLN A 28 1.66 -8.63 16.68
CA GLN A 28 1.72 -10.04 17.04
C GLN A 28 1.65 -10.94 15.80
N MET A 29 0.84 -10.57 14.82
CA MET A 29 0.79 -11.23 13.52
C MET A 29 2.13 -11.10 12.78
N ALA A 30 2.76 -9.92 12.85
CA ALA A 30 4.05 -9.68 12.22
C ALA A 30 5.18 -10.49 12.85
N PHE A 31 5.13 -10.80 14.15
CA PHE A 31 6.11 -11.70 14.78
C PHE A 31 6.09 -13.09 14.17
N GLY A 32 4.96 -13.55 13.65
CA GLY A 32 4.84 -14.82 12.92
C GLY A 32 5.37 -14.80 11.48
N VAL A 33 5.70 -13.62 10.94
CA VAL A 33 6.20 -13.52 9.54
C VAL A 33 7.65 -13.99 9.46
N GLN A 34 7.89 -14.92 8.53
CA GLN A 34 9.22 -15.43 8.17
C GLN A 34 9.50 -15.36 6.66
N SER A 35 8.54 -14.91 5.87
CA SER A 35 8.69 -14.80 4.41
C SER A 35 9.61 -13.65 3.99
N MET A 36 9.77 -12.65 4.85
CA MET A 36 10.61 -11.48 4.61
C MET A 36 11.06 -10.86 5.95
N ASP A 37 12.00 -9.94 5.88
CA ASP A 37 12.43 -9.16 7.05
C ASP A 37 11.26 -8.29 7.57
N ARG A 38 11.01 -8.37 8.89
CA ARG A 38 9.87 -7.69 9.53
C ARG A 38 10.00 -6.17 9.54
N GLN A 39 11.24 -5.67 9.59
CA GLN A 39 11.48 -4.23 9.52
C GLN A 39 11.22 -3.70 8.11
N VAL A 40 11.60 -4.46 7.08
CA VAL A 40 11.28 -4.14 5.69
C VAL A 40 9.77 -4.19 5.46
N LEU A 41 9.09 -5.22 5.96
CA LEU A 41 7.64 -5.32 5.90
C LEU A 41 6.94 -4.08 6.50
N LYS A 42 7.33 -3.71 7.72
CA LYS A 42 6.77 -2.53 8.40
C LYS A 42 7.08 -1.25 7.62
N ASN A 43 8.33 -1.07 7.18
CA ASN A 43 8.75 0.08 6.37
C ASN A 43 7.87 0.23 5.13
N ASN A 44 7.69 -0.84 4.37
CA ASN A 44 6.93 -0.84 3.12
C ASN A 44 5.44 -0.60 3.35
N THR A 45 4.87 -1.17 4.42
CA THR A 45 3.47 -0.95 4.82
C THR A 45 3.23 0.51 5.15
N VAL A 46 4.10 1.13 5.96
CA VAL A 46 3.98 2.54 6.34
C VAL A 46 4.18 3.46 5.14
N ALA A 47 5.14 3.14 4.26
CA ALA A 47 5.37 3.88 3.02
C ALA A 47 4.13 3.88 2.11
N LEU A 48 3.53 2.70 1.92
CA LEU A 48 2.29 2.55 1.14
C LEU A 48 1.14 3.33 1.77
N ALA A 49 1.01 3.31 3.09
CA ALA A 49 -0.01 4.07 3.83
C ALA A 49 0.17 5.58 3.64
N LYS A 50 1.39 6.09 3.79
CA LYS A 50 1.72 7.50 3.53
C LYS A 50 1.40 7.89 2.08
N ALA A 51 1.74 7.03 1.12
CA ALA A 51 1.39 7.25 -0.28
C ALA A 51 -0.13 7.31 -0.48
N ALA A 52 -0.89 6.35 0.06
CA ALA A 52 -2.35 6.37 0.00
C ALA A 52 -2.94 7.65 0.58
N LYS A 53 -2.37 8.18 1.67
CA LYS A 53 -2.76 9.46 2.27
C LYS A 53 -2.48 10.65 1.34
N VAL A 54 -1.28 10.71 0.76
CA VAL A 54 -0.88 11.80 -0.17
C VAL A 54 -1.81 11.89 -1.37
N PHE A 55 -2.22 10.75 -1.91
CA PHE A 55 -3.09 10.68 -3.08
C PHE A 55 -4.58 10.61 -2.76
N ASN A 56 -4.96 10.74 -1.48
CA ASN A 56 -6.35 10.66 -1.00
C ASN A 56 -7.07 9.38 -1.46
N ILE A 57 -6.36 8.26 -1.44
CA ILE A 57 -6.93 6.95 -1.80
C ILE A 57 -7.93 6.54 -0.71
N PRO A 58 -9.18 6.21 -1.04
CA PRO A 58 -10.11 5.64 -0.07
C PRO A 58 -9.50 4.39 0.56
N THR A 59 -9.28 4.43 1.87
CA THR A 59 -8.51 3.41 2.59
C THR A 59 -9.37 2.73 3.65
N ILE A 60 -9.29 1.41 3.71
CA ILE A 60 -9.90 0.57 4.74
C ILE A 60 -8.77 -0.08 5.54
N ILE A 61 -8.92 -0.13 6.85
CA ILE A 61 -7.99 -0.84 7.75
C ILE A 61 -8.81 -1.86 8.54
N THR A 62 -8.36 -3.11 8.55
CA THR A 62 -9.01 -4.17 9.32
C THR A 62 -8.09 -4.75 10.38
N THR A 63 -8.68 -5.32 11.40
CA THR A 63 -8.03 -6.12 12.43
C THR A 63 -8.83 -7.40 12.67
N VAL A 64 -8.14 -8.43 13.17
CA VAL A 64 -8.75 -9.68 13.60
C VAL A 64 -8.38 -9.97 15.05
N GLU A 65 -9.38 -10.28 15.89
CA GLU A 65 -9.17 -10.74 17.27
C GLU A 65 -8.21 -9.86 18.09
N THR A 66 -8.49 -8.55 18.17
CA THR A 66 -7.60 -7.58 18.85
C THR A 66 -7.41 -7.86 20.33
N GLU A 67 -8.42 -8.42 21.01
CA GLU A 67 -8.38 -8.74 22.42
C GLU A 67 -7.73 -10.10 22.73
N SER A 68 -7.35 -10.86 21.71
CA SER A 68 -6.71 -12.15 21.87
C SER A 68 -5.25 -12.15 21.40
N PHE A 69 -4.88 -13.10 20.52
CA PHE A 69 -3.53 -13.27 20.03
C PHE A 69 -3.02 -12.08 19.19
N SER A 70 -3.88 -11.48 18.37
CA SER A 70 -3.41 -10.60 17.28
C SER A 70 -3.07 -9.18 17.73
N GLY A 71 -3.71 -8.68 18.80
CA GLY A 71 -3.50 -7.31 19.32
C GLY A 71 -4.03 -6.21 18.38
N ASN A 72 -3.71 -4.96 18.68
CA ASN A 72 -4.12 -3.81 17.85
C ASN A 72 -3.27 -3.69 16.58
N THR A 73 -3.73 -2.88 15.60
CA THR A 73 -2.97 -2.58 14.38
C THR A 73 -1.68 -1.81 14.67
N TYR A 74 -0.78 -1.73 13.70
CA TYR A 74 0.46 -0.94 13.83
C TYR A 74 0.16 0.50 14.25
N PRO A 75 0.79 1.01 15.33
CA PRO A 75 0.66 2.41 15.73
C PRO A 75 0.97 3.37 14.58
N GLU A 76 1.95 3.04 13.76
CA GLU A 76 2.36 3.85 12.62
C GLU A 76 1.26 3.99 11.55
N LEU A 77 0.36 3.01 11.42
CA LEU A 77 -0.82 3.16 10.55
C LEU A 77 -1.83 4.13 11.15
N LEU A 78 -2.01 4.10 12.47
CA LEU A 78 -2.88 5.04 13.18
C LEU A 78 -2.35 6.49 13.06
N ASP A 79 -1.04 6.67 13.10
CA ASP A 79 -0.39 7.97 12.94
C ASP A 79 -0.62 8.55 11.53
N VAL A 80 -0.60 7.70 10.50
CA VAL A 80 -0.91 8.11 9.12
C VAL A 80 -2.38 8.46 8.94
N PHE A 81 -3.28 7.70 9.58
CA PHE A 81 -4.74 7.86 9.45
C PHE A 81 -5.41 8.17 10.79
N PRO A 82 -5.12 9.33 11.42
CA PRO A 82 -5.67 9.65 12.73
C PRO A 82 -7.20 9.74 12.67
N GLY A 83 -7.84 9.04 13.62
CA GLY A 83 -9.30 9.04 13.75
C GLY A 83 -10.04 8.18 12.70
N GLN A 84 -9.33 7.38 11.91
CA GLN A 84 -9.97 6.43 11.01
C GLN A 84 -10.56 5.24 11.77
N ASP A 85 -11.77 4.85 11.41
CA ASP A 85 -12.40 3.64 11.93
C ASP A 85 -11.62 2.39 11.49
N ILE A 86 -11.31 1.53 12.45
CA ILE A 86 -10.71 0.23 12.22
C ILE A 86 -11.82 -0.82 12.25
N LEU A 87 -11.92 -1.62 11.19
CA LEU A 87 -12.95 -2.65 11.08
C LEU A 87 -12.45 -3.93 11.74
N GLU A 88 -12.82 -4.13 13.00
CA GLU A 88 -12.49 -5.35 13.71
C GLU A 88 -13.48 -6.47 13.41
N ARG A 89 -12.97 -7.70 13.36
CA ARG A 89 -13.72 -8.92 13.11
C ARG A 89 -13.10 -10.15 13.79
N THR A 90 -13.81 -11.28 13.73
CA THR A 90 -13.33 -12.58 14.20
C THR A 90 -13.02 -13.56 13.05
N SER A 91 -13.63 -13.35 11.87
CA SER A 91 -13.37 -14.18 10.69
C SER A 91 -11.97 -13.96 10.13
N MET A 92 -11.25 -15.02 9.76
CA MET A 92 -9.96 -14.92 9.08
C MET A 92 -10.09 -14.23 7.70
N ASN A 93 -11.16 -14.55 7.00
CA ASN A 93 -11.48 -13.93 5.72
C ASN A 93 -12.25 -12.63 5.94
N SER A 94 -11.60 -11.47 5.69
CA SER A 94 -12.26 -10.17 5.88
C SER A 94 -13.43 -9.93 4.90
N TRP A 95 -13.52 -10.67 3.80
CA TRP A 95 -14.68 -10.63 2.92
C TRP A 95 -15.96 -11.16 3.58
N ASP A 96 -15.86 -12.07 4.54
CA ASP A 96 -17.02 -12.62 5.25
C ASP A 96 -17.69 -11.58 6.16
N ASP A 97 -16.99 -10.51 6.54
CA ASP A 97 -17.54 -9.42 7.34
C ASP A 97 -18.31 -8.42 6.48
N GLN A 98 -19.58 -8.20 6.81
CA GLN A 98 -20.45 -7.27 6.07
C GLN A 98 -19.93 -5.83 6.12
N LYS A 99 -19.31 -5.38 7.23
CA LYS A 99 -18.76 -4.03 7.34
C LYS A 99 -17.67 -3.76 6.31
N VAL A 100 -16.84 -4.77 6.02
CA VAL A 100 -15.79 -4.67 5.00
C VAL A 100 -16.39 -4.57 3.60
N ARG A 101 -17.38 -5.41 3.27
CA ARG A 101 -18.09 -5.34 1.99
C ARG A 101 -18.79 -4.00 1.80
N ASP A 102 -19.45 -3.49 2.84
CA ASP A 102 -20.13 -2.19 2.80
C ASP A 102 -19.14 -1.04 2.60
N ALA A 103 -17.99 -1.08 3.26
CA ALA A 103 -16.94 -0.08 3.10
C ALA A 103 -16.37 -0.07 1.66
N LEU A 104 -16.10 -1.25 1.09
CA LEU A 104 -15.65 -1.38 -0.31
C LEU A 104 -16.70 -0.84 -1.28
N ALA A 105 -17.96 -1.21 -1.08
CA ALA A 105 -19.08 -0.77 -1.92
C ALA A 105 -19.29 0.75 -1.82
N LYS A 106 -19.18 1.32 -0.62
CA LYS A 106 -19.27 2.77 -0.37
C LYS A 106 -18.19 3.55 -1.12
N ASN A 107 -16.97 3.04 -1.16
CA ASN A 107 -15.87 3.66 -1.89
C ASN A 107 -16.08 3.62 -3.41
N GLY A 108 -16.81 2.62 -3.91
CA GLY A 108 -17.28 2.54 -5.30
C GLY A 108 -16.19 2.31 -6.34
N LYS A 109 -14.99 1.86 -5.93
CA LYS A 109 -13.85 1.59 -6.83
C LYS A 109 -13.68 0.10 -7.02
N LYS A 110 -13.59 -0.35 -8.27
CA LYS A 110 -13.44 -1.79 -8.59
C LYS A 110 -12.02 -2.32 -8.41
N LYS A 111 -10.99 -1.49 -8.59
CA LYS A 111 -9.60 -1.85 -8.34
C LYS A 111 -9.30 -1.72 -6.86
N VAL A 112 -8.88 -2.81 -6.23
CA VAL A 112 -8.55 -2.84 -4.80
C VAL A 112 -7.08 -3.20 -4.63
N VAL A 113 -6.31 -2.25 -4.10
CA VAL A 113 -4.93 -2.48 -3.69
C VAL A 113 -4.96 -3.12 -2.31
N VAL A 114 -4.31 -4.27 -2.16
CA VAL A 114 -4.36 -5.09 -0.95
C VAL A 114 -2.96 -5.29 -0.39
N ALA A 115 -2.78 -5.04 0.88
CA ALA A 115 -1.61 -5.42 1.66
C ALA A 115 -2.05 -5.99 3.00
N GLY A 116 -1.34 -6.99 3.54
CA GLY A 116 -1.80 -7.56 4.80
C GLY A 116 -1.04 -8.78 5.31
N LEU A 117 -1.51 -9.28 6.44
CA LEU A 117 -1.00 -10.43 7.15
C LEU A 117 -2.13 -11.44 7.47
N TRP A 118 -1.96 -12.75 7.26
CA TRP A 118 -0.84 -13.37 6.56
C TRP A 118 -1.22 -13.60 5.10
N THR A 119 -0.25 -13.60 4.21
CA THR A 119 -0.47 -13.73 2.76
C THR A 119 -1.30 -14.95 2.40
N GLU A 120 -0.98 -16.11 3.00
CA GLU A 120 -1.62 -17.39 2.72
C GLU A 120 -3.01 -17.56 3.36
N VAL A 121 -3.37 -16.72 4.31
CA VAL A 121 -4.65 -16.81 5.03
C VAL A 121 -5.57 -15.63 4.68
N CYS A 122 -5.40 -14.50 5.34
CA CYS A 122 -6.33 -13.38 5.23
C CYS A 122 -6.30 -12.75 3.84
N ASN A 123 -5.10 -12.50 3.29
CA ASN A 123 -4.98 -11.88 1.96
C ASN A 123 -5.49 -12.79 0.84
N ASN A 124 -5.09 -14.07 0.87
CA ASN A 124 -5.51 -15.04 -0.15
C ASN A 124 -7.03 -15.26 -0.14
N SER A 125 -7.63 -15.44 1.05
CA SER A 125 -9.08 -15.67 1.17
C SER A 125 -9.88 -14.46 0.72
N PHE A 126 -9.52 -13.27 1.23
CA PHE A 126 -10.15 -12.02 0.82
C PHE A 126 -10.09 -11.83 -0.70
N SER A 127 -8.89 -11.95 -1.28
CA SER A 127 -8.68 -11.68 -2.71
C SER A 127 -9.55 -12.57 -3.59
N GLN A 128 -9.61 -13.87 -3.31
CA GLN A 128 -10.40 -14.79 -4.11
C GLN A 128 -11.91 -14.55 -3.98
N CYS A 129 -12.40 -14.33 -2.75
CA CYS A 129 -13.82 -14.08 -2.53
C CYS A 129 -14.26 -12.71 -3.08
N ALA A 130 -13.46 -11.67 -2.90
CA ALA A 130 -13.75 -10.34 -3.45
C ALA A 130 -13.80 -10.35 -4.99
N MET A 131 -12.96 -11.15 -5.65
CA MET A 131 -13.02 -11.34 -7.10
C MET A 131 -14.24 -12.15 -7.53
N LEU A 132 -14.51 -13.27 -6.84
CA LEU A 132 -15.56 -14.21 -7.22
C LEU A 132 -16.96 -13.64 -6.99
N GLU A 133 -17.19 -13.01 -5.85
CA GLU A 133 -18.51 -12.58 -5.38
C GLU A 133 -18.76 -11.08 -5.56
N GLY A 134 -17.68 -10.28 -5.53
CA GLY A 134 -17.74 -8.81 -5.57
C GLY A 134 -17.37 -8.19 -6.91
N ASP A 135 -16.86 -8.99 -7.85
CA ASP A 135 -16.37 -8.51 -9.14
C ASP A 135 -15.31 -7.39 -8.98
N TYR A 136 -14.42 -7.55 -8.00
CA TYR A 136 -13.29 -6.65 -7.78
C TYR A 136 -12.04 -7.11 -8.52
N GLU A 137 -11.21 -6.16 -8.92
CA GLU A 137 -9.88 -6.41 -9.47
C GLU A 137 -8.84 -6.20 -8.37
N ILE A 138 -8.12 -7.25 -8.01
CA ILE A 138 -7.20 -7.25 -6.87
C ILE A 138 -5.77 -7.00 -7.32
N TYR A 139 -5.14 -6.01 -6.69
CA TYR A 139 -3.72 -5.67 -6.83
C TYR A 139 -3.01 -5.97 -5.50
N MET A 140 -2.31 -7.11 -5.43
CA MET A 140 -1.65 -7.56 -4.21
C MET A 140 -0.26 -6.96 -4.08
N VAL A 141 -0.03 -6.19 -3.03
CA VAL A 141 1.27 -5.57 -2.73
C VAL A 141 2.15 -6.60 -2.03
N ALA A 142 2.96 -7.31 -2.80
CA ALA A 142 3.73 -8.46 -2.34
C ALA A 142 4.75 -8.11 -1.24
N ASP A 143 5.39 -6.95 -1.34
CA ASP A 143 6.43 -6.49 -0.43
C ASP A 143 5.91 -5.68 0.79
N ALA A 144 4.57 -5.53 0.90
CA ALA A 144 3.86 -5.06 2.09
C ALA A 144 2.91 -6.14 2.65
N SER A 145 3.11 -7.39 2.24
CA SER A 145 2.36 -8.57 2.67
C SER A 145 3.32 -9.65 3.14
N GLY A 146 3.07 -10.26 4.29
CA GLY A 146 3.95 -11.23 4.89
C GLY A 146 3.24 -12.57 5.18
N GLY A 147 3.96 -13.67 4.96
CA GLY A 147 3.51 -15.03 5.25
C GLY A 147 4.28 -15.68 6.40
N THR A 148 3.73 -16.75 6.97
CA THR A 148 4.33 -17.47 8.09
C THR A 148 5.64 -18.17 7.73
N THR A 149 5.79 -18.53 6.45
CA THR A 149 7.05 -19.02 5.87
C THR A 149 7.20 -18.44 4.47
N LYS A 150 8.42 -18.49 3.92
CA LYS A 150 8.63 -18.10 2.53
C LYS A 150 7.81 -18.97 1.57
N GLU A 151 7.77 -20.27 1.80
CA GLU A 151 6.99 -21.19 0.97
C GLU A 151 5.49 -20.88 1.02
N ALA A 152 4.93 -20.63 2.21
CA ALA A 152 3.52 -20.28 2.36
C ALA A 152 3.16 -18.99 1.61
N HIS A 153 4.01 -17.96 1.74
CA HIS A 153 3.86 -16.72 0.99
C HIS A 153 3.91 -16.95 -0.53
N ASP A 154 4.94 -17.64 -1.00
CA ASP A 154 5.16 -17.86 -2.43
C ASP A 154 4.00 -18.66 -3.06
N MET A 155 3.54 -19.72 -2.39
CA MET A 155 2.41 -20.53 -2.86
C MET A 155 1.10 -19.76 -2.87
N ALA A 156 0.86 -18.93 -1.85
CA ALA A 156 -0.31 -18.06 -1.82
C ALA A 156 -0.27 -17.01 -2.94
N MET A 157 0.86 -16.37 -3.17
CA MET A 157 1.04 -15.44 -4.28
C MET A 157 0.80 -16.12 -5.63
N GLN A 158 1.38 -17.30 -5.85
CA GLN A 158 1.15 -18.07 -7.08
C GLN A 158 -0.33 -18.41 -7.28
N ARG A 159 -1.01 -18.88 -6.23
CA ARG A 159 -2.45 -19.20 -6.28
C ARG A 159 -3.27 -17.95 -6.64
N MET A 160 -3.00 -16.83 -6.02
CA MET A 160 -3.69 -15.56 -6.31
C MET A 160 -3.44 -15.10 -7.75
N ILE A 161 -2.20 -15.15 -8.23
CA ILE A 161 -1.84 -14.79 -9.62
C ILE A 161 -2.55 -15.69 -10.63
N GLN A 162 -2.59 -17.01 -10.40
CA GLN A 162 -3.33 -17.95 -11.25
C GLN A 162 -4.84 -17.65 -11.27
N ALA A 163 -5.40 -17.15 -10.18
CA ALA A 163 -6.79 -16.71 -10.12
C ALA A 163 -7.04 -15.35 -10.80
N GLY A 164 -5.97 -14.63 -11.18
CA GLY A 164 -6.06 -13.35 -11.87
C GLY A 164 -5.80 -12.11 -11.02
N VAL A 165 -5.27 -12.29 -9.79
CA VAL A 165 -4.75 -11.18 -8.98
C VAL A 165 -3.49 -10.62 -9.63
N ILE A 166 -3.34 -9.30 -9.59
CA ILE A 166 -2.21 -8.58 -10.16
C ILE A 166 -1.18 -8.32 -9.06
N PRO A 167 0.04 -8.90 -9.14
CA PRO A 167 1.09 -8.63 -8.18
C PRO A 167 1.74 -7.27 -8.44
N VAL A 168 1.92 -6.50 -7.39
CA VAL A 168 2.60 -5.19 -7.41
C VAL A 168 3.50 -5.03 -6.19
N THR A 169 4.30 -3.98 -6.18
CA THR A 169 5.11 -3.55 -5.02
C THR A 169 4.67 -2.17 -4.54
N TRP A 170 4.95 -1.84 -3.28
CA TRP A 170 4.50 -0.58 -2.70
C TRP A 170 4.99 0.65 -3.47
N GLN A 171 6.28 0.63 -3.88
CA GLN A 171 6.86 1.74 -4.62
C GLN A 171 6.31 1.85 -6.04
N GLN A 172 6.06 0.71 -6.71
CA GLN A 172 5.38 0.69 -8.00
C GLN A 172 4.00 1.36 -7.89
N VAL A 173 3.19 0.96 -6.91
CA VAL A 173 1.85 1.53 -6.67
C VAL A 173 1.93 3.04 -6.45
N MET A 174 2.82 3.51 -5.58
CA MET A 174 3.01 4.94 -5.34
C MET A 174 3.39 5.70 -6.61
N LEU A 175 4.28 5.14 -7.43
CA LEU A 175 4.73 5.79 -8.67
C LEU A 175 3.70 5.71 -9.80
N GLU A 176 2.84 4.69 -9.83
CA GLU A 176 1.67 4.68 -10.72
C GLU A 176 0.68 5.79 -10.36
N TRP A 177 0.45 6.04 -9.06
CA TRP A 177 -0.38 7.16 -8.60
C TRP A 177 0.25 8.52 -8.91
N GLN A 178 1.56 8.68 -8.74
CA GLN A 178 2.28 9.91 -9.10
C GLN A 178 2.25 10.16 -10.61
N ARG A 179 2.47 9.16 -11.40
CA ARG A 179 2.37 9.13 -12.87
C ARG A 179 3.30 10.08 -13.61
N ASP A 180 3.47 11.31 -13.14
CA ASP A 180 4.23 12.36 -13.80
C ASP A 180 4.88 13.29 -12.74
N TRP A 181 6.17 13.50 -12.85
CA TRP A 181 6.92 14.41 -11.98
C TRP A 181 6.58 15.89 -12.19
N ALA A 182 5.84 16.22 -13.26
CA ALA A 182 5.28 17.55 -13.46
C ALA A 182 4.11 17.87 -12.51
N ARG A 183 3.53 16.88 -11.82
CA ARG A 183 2.47 17.05 -10.81
C ARG A 183 3.08 17.59 -9.52
N LYS A 184 3.17 18.94 -9.44
CA LYS A 184 3.89 19.64 -8.37
C LYS A 184 3.22 19.50 -7.00
N GLU A 185 1.91 19.35 -6.96
CA GLU A 185 1.11 19.21 -5.75
C GLU A 185 1.46 17.96 -4.92
N THR A 186 1.88 16.89 -5.57
CA THR A 186 2.26 15.62 -4.93
C THR A 186 3.76 15.33 -4.98
N TYR A 187 4.53 16.12 -5.77
CA TYR A 187 5.97 15.89 -5.96
C TYR A 187 6.75 15.84 -4.63
N THR A 188 6.65 16.90 -3.83
CA THR A 188 7.41 16.99 -2.58
C THR A 188 7.04 15.90 -1.58
N PRO A 189 5.75 15.68 -1.24
CA PRO A 189 5.42 14.61 -0.31
C PRO A 189 5.78 13.20 -0.82
N VAL A 190 5.73 12.95 -2.13
CA VAL A 190 6.20 11.68 -2.70
C VAL A 190 7.72 11.54 -2.55
N MET A 191 8.48 12.62 -2.83
CA MET A 191 9.94 12.58 -2.64
C MET A 191 10.35 12.43 -1.18
N ASP A 192 9.57 12.95 -0.23
CA ASP A 192 9.80 12.72 1.20
C ASP A 192 9.58 11.25 1.56
N ILE A 193 8.53 10.61 1.04
CA ILE A 193 8.33 9.15 1.19
C ILE A 193 9.50 8.36 0.57
N VAL A 194 9.97 8.76 -0.61
CA VAL A 194 11.12 8.11 -1.27
C VAL A 194 12.37 8.19 -0.38
N ARG A 195 12.69 9.35 0.15
CA ARG A 195 13.85 9.55 1.02
C ARG A 195 13.77 8.74 2.31
N GLU A 196 12.58 8.66 2.89
CA GLU A 196 12.37 7.99 4.17
C GLU A 196 12.33 6.46 4.04
N HIS A 197 11.74 5.95 2.95
CA HIS A 197 11.34 4.55 2.85
C HIS A 197 11.99 3.75 1.71
N SER A 198 12.50 4.40 0.66
CA SER A 198 12.97 3.71 -0.56
C SER A 198 14.44 3.28 -0.53
N GLY A 199 15.10 3.28 0.62
CA GLY A 199 16.45 2.77 0.77
C GLY A 199 17.44 3.41 -0.23
N ALA A 200 17.99 2.60 -1.14
CA ALA A 200 18.98 3.06 -2.11
C ALA A 200 18.48 4.18 -3.03
N TYR A 201 17.22 4.15 -3.43
CA TYR A 201 16.64 5.21 -4.24
C TYR A 201 16.55 6.53 -3.45
N GLY A 202 16.09 6.47 -2.20
CA GLY A 202 16.06 7.65 -1.31
C GLY A 202 17.46 8.23 -1.08
N MET A 203 18.44 7.37 -0.84
CA MET A 203 19.84 7.76 -0.71
C MET A 203 20.33 8.45 -2.00
N GLY A 204 20.04 7.89 -3.17
CA GLY A 204 20.39 8.49 -4.47
C GLY A 204 19.79 9.89 -4.67
N VAL A 205 18.54 10.08 -4.22
CA VAL A 205 17.88 11.39 -4.24
C VAL A 205 18.60 12.39 -3.34
N ASP A 206 18.92 12.03 -2.10
CA ASP A 206 19.64 12.92 -1.18
C ASP A 206 21.02 13.30 -1.74
N TYR A 207 21.76 12.35 -2.31
CA TYR A 207 23.04 12.63 -2.96
C TYR A 207 22.90 13.55 -4.17
N ALA A 208 21.89 13.35 -5.01
CA ALA A 208 21.65 14.23 -6.15
C ALA A 208 21.37 15.67 -5.70
N TYR A 209 20.53 15.86 -4.69
CA TYR A 209 20.21 17.17 -4.16
C TYR A 209 21.41 17.86 -3.53
N THR A 210 22.17 17.16 -2.70
CA THR A 210 23.29 17.77 -1.95
C THR A 210 24.54 17.92 -2.80
N MET A 211 24.92 16.93 -3.58
CA MET A 211 26.20 16.91 -4.30
C MET A 211 26.11 17.48 -5.71
N VAL A 212 25.00 17.23 -6.42
CA VAL A 212 24.84 17.70 -7.81
C VAL A 212 24.19 19.08 -7.85
N HIS A 213 23.09 19.26 -7.16
CA HIS A 213 22.34 20.52 -7.18
C HIS A 213 22.76 21.50 -6.10
N LYS A 214 23.69 21.11 -5.21
CA LYS A 214 24.18 21.95 -4.10
C LYS A 214 23.04 22.55 -3.25
N ALA A 215 21.93 21.81 -3.13
CA ALA A 215 20.83 22.19 -2.26
C ALA A 215 21.26 22.13 -0.80
N PRO A 216 20.67 22.92 0.10
CA PRO A 216 20.95 22.83 1.53
C PRO A 216 20.74 21.41 2.07
N SER A 217 21.53 21.04 3.08
CA SER A 217 21.38 19.75 3.75
C SER A 217 19.97 19.61 4.36
N ARG A 218 19.56 18.35 4.63
CA ARG A 218 18.25 18.05 5.23
C ARG A 218 17.98 18.82 6.52
N GLN A 219 19.01 19.08 7.33
CA GLN A 219 18.91 19.89 8.56
C GLN A 219 18.61 21.37 8.32
N GLU A 220 19.03 21.90 7.18
CA GLU A 220 18.72 23.30 6.82
C GLU A 220 17.35 23.44 6.14
N SER A 221 16.80 22.36 5.57
CA SER A 221 15.48 22.39 4.92
C SER A 221 14.32 22.26 5.91
N GLU A 222 14.54 21.68 7.10
CA GLU A 222 13.52 21.63 8.16
C GLU A 222 13.21 23.03 8.74
N HIS A 223 14.08 23.99 8.56
CA HIS A 223 13.89 25.37 9.00
C HIS A 223 13.51 26.35 7.86
N ARG A 224 13.40 25.87 6.63
CA ARG A 224 12.95 26.70 5.50
C ARG A 224 11.66 26.14 4.93
N THR A 225 10.58 26.91 5.02
CA THR A 225 9.43 26.79 4.11
C THR A 225 9.97 26.68 2.68
N LEU A 226 9.69 25.55 2.04
CA LEU A 226 10.19 25.10 0.75
C LEU A 226 10.37 26.24 -0.27
N ALA A 227 11.61 26.60 -0.55
CA ALA A 227 11.93 27.38 -1.72
C ALA A 227 11.70 26.52 -2.98
N PRO A 228 11.13 27.08 -4.06
CA PRO A 228 10.88 26.34 -5.28
C PRO A 228 12.20 25.78 -5.85
N VAL A 229 12.16 24.51 -6.28
CA VAL A 229 13.27 23.88 -6.98
C VAL A 229 13.63 24.72 -8.20
N PRO A 230 14.89 25.14 -8.37
CA PRO A 230 15.29 25.85 -9.59
C PRO A 230 15.05 24.96 -10.81
N ALA A 231 14.49 25.55 -11.86
CA ALA A 231 14.25 24.84 -13.12
C ALA A 231 15.57 24.25 -13.66
N PRO A 232 15.54 23.07 -14.30
CA PRO A 232 16.74 22.49 -14.90
C PRO A 232 17.33 23.47 -15.91
N VAL A 233 18.62 23.76 -15.74
CA VAL A 233 19.39 24.50 -16.75
C VAL A 233 19.42 23.66 -18.00
N ARG A 234 18.94 24.20 -19.11
CA ARG A 234 18.99 23.59 -20.45
C ARG A 234 20.42 23.49 -20.97
#